data_7fce0ca90205ca4a7a7496c39f6fdf96
#
_entry.id   7fce0ca90205ca4a7a7496c39f6fdf96
#
_cell.length_a   1.000
_cell.length_b   1.000
_cell.length_c   1.000
_cell.angle_alpha   90.00
_cell.angle_beta   90.00
_cell.angle_gamma   90.00
#
_symmetry.space_group_name_H-M   'P 1'
#
loop_
_entity.id
_entity.type
_entity.pdbx_description
1 polymer ?
#
loop_
_entity_poly.entity_id
_entity_poly.type
_entity_poly.pdbx_seq_one_letter_code
_entity_poly.pdbx_strand_id
1 'polypeptide(L)'
;MRNRETKNFKRKLAKATAIGVAGGLTDFMATTGWMHRSLTHKAYKLAPPIEGAARAVIWGTGTRPRVWATVHRAHHENADVAGDPHSPALQGRYGVVKLFFKNTPLYSQAARSVEKEDVFAPDLQPDELDRKIFDKVQLGLAASLVAHISANRVAGNPGYMGAISWVVEKTVYIFGGNIVNSIGHAGAHPFNALVTGEISPQPDGTFGADSKLVSLLTLGEGNQRYHHEHPGSLYFGEIPEGTGLPARAAKDFGGTAALLLVRMHLAEPATVLPETMSPETASAELGMASV
;
A
#
# COMPACT_ATOMS: atom_id res chain seq x y z
N MET A 1 -34.63 -22.39 -20.46
CA MET A 1 -34.20 -20.97 -20.66
C MET A 1 -33.61 -20.38 -19.39
N ARG A 2 -34.32 -20.26 -18.28
CA ARG A 2 -33.88 -19.64 -17.01
C ARG A 2 -32.53 -20.12 -16.47
N ASN A 3 -32.23 -21.41 -16.54
CA ASN A 3 -30.97 -21.99 -16.05
C ASN A 3 -29.74 -21.56 -16.91
N ARG A 4 -29.92 -21.38 -18.24
CA ARG A 4 -28.86 -20.93 -19.15
C ARG A 4 -28.52 -19.46 -18.96
N GLU A 5 -29.53 -18.62 -18.72
CA GLU A 5 -29.38 -17.19 -18.44
C GLU A 5 -28.66 -16.95 -17.12
N THR A 6 -29.05 -17.68 -16.05
CA THR A 6 -28.39 -17.62 -14.75
C THR A 6 -26.93 -18.04 -14.82
N LYS A 7 -26.59 -19.12 -15.56
CA LYS A 7 -25.21 -19.54 -15.75
C LYS A 7 -24.39 -18.48 -16.49
N ASN A 8 -24.98 -17.85 -17.52
CA ASN A 8 -24.32 -16.80 -18.28
C ASN A 8 -24.04 -15.56 -17.43
N PHE A 9 -25.03 -15.13 -16.60
CA PHE A 9 -24.84 -14.01 -15.68
C PHE A 9 -23.73 -14.29 -14.65
N LYS A 10 -23.74 -15.47 -14.01
CA LYS A 10 -22.70 -15.87 -13.03
C LYS A 10 -21.29 -15.84 -13.67
N ARG A 11 -21.15 -16.30 -14.91
CA ARG A 11 -19.87 -16.26 -15.63
C ARG A 11 -19.41 -14.82 -15.90
N LYS A 12 -20.32 -13.93 -16.30
CA LYS A 12 -20.02 -12.50 -16.51
C LYS A 12 -19.61 -11.82 -15.20
N LEU A 13 -20.34 -12.09 -14.13
CA LEU A 13 -20.03 -11.57 -12.79
C LEU A 13 -18.66 -12.04 -12.30
N ALA A 14 -18.35 -13.34 -12.44
CA ALA A 14 -17.04 -13.87 -12.06
C ALA A 14 -15.89 -13.20 -12.81
N LYS A 15 -16.05 -12.97 -14.12
CA LYS A 15 -15.06 -12.21 -14.92
C LYS A 15 -14.91 -10.76 -14.42
N ALA A 16 -16.01 -10.06 -14.18
CA ALA A 16 -15.99 -8.69 -13.68
C ALA A 16 -15.31 -8.61 -12.30
N THR A 17 -15.63 -9.55 -11.40
CA THR A 17 -14.98 -9.67 -10.10
C THR A 17 -13.48 -9.92 -10.24
N ALA A 18 -13.05 -10.83 -11.11
CA ALA A 18 -11.62 -11.10 -11.34
C ALA A 18 -10.88 -9.87 -11.89
N ILE A 19 -11.49 -9.12 -12.82
CA ILE A 19 -10.93 -7.86 -13.33
C ILE A 19 -10.80 -6.84 -12.20
N GLY A 20 -11.82 -6.70 -11.36
CA GLY A 20 -11.81 -5.77 -10.23
C GLY A 20 -10.76 -6.15 -9.16
N VAL A 21 -10.64 -7.44 -8.83
CA VAL A 21 -9.60 -7.91 -7.90
C VAL A 21 -8.20 -7.65 -8.46
N ALA A 22 -7.97 -7.95 -9.75
CA ALA A 22 -6.69 -7.65 -10.39
C ALA A 22 -6.37 -6.15 -10.37
N GLY A 23 -7.36 -5.29 -10.63
CA GLY A 23 -7.22 -3.83 -10.52
C GLY A 23 -6.83 -3.40 -9.10
N GLY A 24 -7.56 -3.86 -8.08
CA GLY A 24 -7.28 -3.53 -6.68
C GLY A 24 -5.91 -4.02 -6.19
N LEU A 25 -5.45 -5.18 -6.66
CA LEU A 25 -4.09 -5.65 -6.39
C LEU A 25 -3.04 -4.79 -7.11
N THR A 26 -3.32 -4.29 -8.30
CA THR A 26 -2.45 -3.36 -9.02
C THR A 26 -2.35 -2.02 -8.30
N ASP A 27 -3.48 -1.48 -7.83
CA ASP A 27 -3.53 -0.27 -7.01
C ASP A 27 -2.71 -0.44 -5.73
N PHE A 28 -2.85 -1.59 -5.08
CA PHE A 28 -2.12 -1.91 -3.87
C PHE A 28 -0.61 -2.07 -4.12
N MET A 29 -0.22 -2.70 -5.24
CA MET A 29 1.19 -2.78 -5.66
C MET A 29 1.80 -1.41 -5.94
N ALA A 30 1.08 -0.51 -6.60
CA ALA A 30 1.55 0.86 -6.82
C ALA A 30 1.66 1.63 -5.49
N THR A 31 0.76 1.37 -4.55
CA THR A 31 0.81 1.95 -3.20
C THR A 31 2.03 1.44 -2.43
N THR A 32 2.16 0.14 -2.24
CA THR A 32 3.25 -0.44 -1.46
C THR A 32 4.62 -0.23 -2.10
N GLY A 33 4.71 -0.38 -3.43
CA GLY A 33 5.96 -0.22 -4.19
C GLY A 33 6.36 1.24 -4.32
N TRP A 34 5.55 2.06 -4.99
CA TRP A 34 5.93 3.44 -5.29
C TRP A 34 5.57 4.41 -4.18
N MET A 35 4.29 4.51 -3.81
CA MET A 35 3.84 5.59 -2.93
C MET A 35 4.41 5.44 -1.51
N HIS A 36 4.45 4.23 -0.97
CA HIS A 36 4.94 3.94 0.37
C HIS A 36 6.48 3.86 0.41
N ARG A 37 7.08 2.87 -0.25
CA ARG A 37 8.53 2.62 -0.16
C ARG A 37 9.36 3.67 -0.90
N SER A 38 9.02 3.98 -2.15
CA SER A 38 9.83 4.85 -2.99
C SER A 38 9.61 6.32 -2.69
N LEU A 39 8.37 6.81 -2.75
CA LEU A 39 8.05 8.23 -2.58
C LEU A 39 8.17 8.67 -1.12
N THR A 40 7.55 7.93 -0.20
CA THR A 40 7.42 8.35 1.21
C THR A 40 8.69 8.07 2.01
N HIS A 41 9.21 6.84 1.95
CA HIS A 41 10.36 6.40 2.73
C HIS A 41 11.68 6.43 1.98
N LYS A 42 11.66 6.67 0.66
CA LYS A 42 12.88 6.79 -0.18
C LYS A 42 13.77 5.54 -0.10
N ALA A 43 13.20 4.36 0.13
CA ALA A 43 13.93 3.10 0.15
C ALA A 43 14.62 2.80 -1.19
N TYR A 44 14.08 3.31 -2.28
CA TYR A 44 14.64 3.28 -3.64
C TYR A 44 13.96 4.33 -4.51
N LYS A 45 14.52 4.59 -5.69
CA LYS A 45 13.95 5.51 -6.69
C LYS A 45 13.59 4.73 -7.95
N LEU A 46 12.37 4.82 -8.41
CA LEU A 46 11.95 4.19 -9.66
C LEU A 46 12.50 4.94 -10.88
N ALA A 47 12.81 4.20 -11.95
CA ALA A 47 13.06 4.78 -13.25
C ALA A 47 11.82 5.56 -13.74
N PRO A 48 11.99 6.71 -14.44
CA PRO A 48 10.88 7.60 -14.78
C PRO A 48 9.68 6.95 -15.50
N PRO A 49 9.85 5.97 -16.42
CA PRO A 49 8.71 5.30 -17.04
C PRO A 49 7.89 4.46 -16.04
N ILE A 50 8.55 3.79 -15.10
CA ILE A 50 7.90 2.96 -14.08
C ILE A 50 7.19 3.84 -13.06
N GLU A 51 7.85 4.92 -12.63
CA GLU A 51 7.24 5.92 -11.77
C GLU A 51 6.00 6.54 -12.41
N GLY A 52 6.08 6.94 -13.68
CA GLY A 52 4.96 7.49 -14.42
C GLY A 52 3.76 6.52 -14.49
N ALA A 53 4.02 5.23 -14.68
CA ALA A 53 2.99 4.20 -14.64
C ALA A 53 2.36 4.06 -13.25
N ALA A 54 3.18 4.03 -12.18
CA ALA A 54 2.70 3.98 -10.81
C ALA A 54 1.87 5.21 -10.44
N ARG A 55 2.29 6.41 -10.84
CA ARG A 55 1.52 7.66 -10.66
C ARG A 55 0.15 7.59 -11.34
N ALA A 56 0.08 7.07 -12.56
CA ALA A 56 -1.18 6.91 -13.29
C ALA A 56 -2.12 5.92 -12.58
N VAL A 57 -1.60 4.81 -12.05
CA VAL A 57 -2.37 3.84 -11.27
C VAL A 57 -2.93 4.50 -10.00
N ILE A 58 -2.08 5.17 -9.20
CA ILE A 58 -2.51 5.85 -7.97
C ILE A 58 -3.50 6.98 -8.27
N TRP A 59 -3.34 7.70 -9.38
CA TRP A 59 -4.34 8.67 -9.82
C TRP A 59 -5.72 8.05 -10.02
N GLY A 60 -5.77 6.83 -10.58
CA GLY A 60 -6.99 6.03 -10.72
C GLY A 60 -7.65 5.65 -9.38
N THR A 61 -6.91 5.64 -8.27
CA THR A 61 -7.49 5.38 -6.93
C THR A 61 -8.20 6.59 -6.33
N GLY A 62 -7.91 7.80 -6.82
CA GLY A 62 -8.37 9.05 -6.23
C GLY A 62 -7.50 9.54 -5.06
N THR A 63 -6.34 8.92 -4.84
CA THR A 63 -5.39 9.32 -3.79
C THR A 63 -4.44 10.38 -4.32
N ARG A 64 -4.11 11.39 -3.50
CA ARG A 64 -3.06 12.38 -3.76
C ARG A 64 -1.76 11.93 -3.08
N PRO A 65 -0.72 11.53 -3.85
CA PRO A 65 0.47 10.87 -3.28
C PRO A 65 1.20 11.74 -2.25
N ARG A 66 1.37 13.04 -2.52
CA ARG A 66 2.01 13.97 -1.59
C ARG A 66 1.27 14.08 -0.26
N VAL A 67 -0.06 14.23 -0.31
CA VAL A 67 -0.89 14.31 0.90
C VAL A 67 -0.83 13.01 1.67
N TRP A 68 -0.88 11.87 0.96
CA TRP A 68 -0.74 10.56 1.58
C TRP A 68 0.62 10.41 2.28
N ALA A 69 1.71 10.78 1.62
CA ALA A 69 3.05 10.74 2.19
C ALA A 69 3.16 11.63 3.44
N THR A 70 2.56 12.83 3.41
CA THR A 70 2.54 13.75 4.56
C THR A 70 1.80 13.16 5.76
N VAL A 71 0.60 12.60 5.54
CA VAL A 71 -0.18 11.92 6.60
C VAL A 71 0.58 10.72 7.15
N HIS A 72 1.21 9.94 6.28
CA HIS A 72 1.94 8.74 6.67
C HIS A 72 3.21 9.07 7.47
N ARG A 73 3.98 10.10 7.06
CA ARG A 73 5.13 10.57 7.84
C ARG A 73 4.73 11.17 9.19
N ALA A 74 3.58 11.87 9.25
CA ALA A 74 3.02 12.35 10.51
C ALA A 74 2.64 11.17 11.45
N HIS A 75 2.13 10.07 10.88
CA HIS A 75 1.89 8.85 11.62
C HIS A 75 3.20 8.24 12.16
N HIS A 76 4.24 8.11 11.34
CA HIS A 76 5.54 7.61 11.82
C HIS A 76 6.14 8.45 12.95
N GLU A 77 6.03 9.79 12.87
CA GLU A 77 6.51 10.70 13.91
C GLU A 77 5.75 10.54 15.24
N ASN A 78 4.46 10.20 15.18
CA ASN A 78 3.57 10.14 16.33
C ASN A 78 2.92 8.76 16.49
N ALA A 79 3.57 7.70 16.04
CA ALA A 79 2.94 6.38 15.95
C ALA A 79 2.29 5.95 17.26
N ASP A 80 0.98 5.72 17.22
CA ASP A 80 0.14 5.21 18.30
C ASP A 80 0.04 6.12 19.56
N VAL A 81 0.51 7.36 19.47
CA VAL A 81 0.38 8.37 20.54
C VAL A 81 -0.49 9.55 20.09
N ALA A 82 -0.74 10.49 21.03
CA ALA A 82 -1.50 11.71 20.72
C ALA A 82 -0.86 12.48 19.56
N GLY A 83 -1.64 12.75 18.52
CA GLY A 83 -1.15 13.34 17.26
C GLY A 83 -1.10 12.37 16.08
N ASP A 84 -1.19 11.07 16.34
CA ASP A 84 -1.30 10.08 15.28
C ASP A 84 -2.63 10.27 14.51
N PRO A 85 -2.57 10.45 13.17
CA PRO A 85 -3.77 10.62 12.36
C PRO A 85 -4.68 9.39 12.33
N HIS A 86 -4.16 8.19 12.61
CA HIS A 86 -4.94 6.95 12.53
C HIS A 86 -4.33 5.80 13.36
N SER A 87 -4.56 5.76 14.64
CA SER A 87 -4.16 4.61 15.48
C SER A 87 -5.36 3.88 16.07
N PRO A 88 -5.38 2.55 16.07
CA PRO A 88 -6.41 1.80 16.77
C PRO A 88 -6.30 1.93 18.29
N ALA A 89 -5.10 2.13 18.84
CA ALA A 89 -4.87 2.32 20.27
C ALA A 89 -5.60 3.57 20.80
N LEU A 90 -5.70 4.61 19.99
CA LEU A 90 -6.39 5.86 20.32
C LEU A 90 -7.92 5.80 20.17
N GLN A 91 -8.48 4.71 19.64
CA GLN A 91 -9.93 4.54 19.45
C GLN A 91 -10.63 3.87 20.66
N GLY A 92 -9.88 3.56 21.73
CA GLY A 92 -10.38 2.88 22.91
C GLY A 92 -10.81 1.44 22.65
N ARG A 93 -11.69 0.88 23.49
CA ARG A 93 -12.12 -0.52 23.35
C ARG A 93 -12.67 -0.82 21.95
N TYR A 94 -12.31 -1.96 21.36
CA TYR A 94 -12.57 -2.33 19.98
C TYR A 94 -11.94 -1.38 18.96
N GLY A 95 -10.82 -0.73 19.31
CA GLY A 95 -10.15 0.24 18.47
C GLY A 95 -9.78 -0.30 17.10
N VAL A 96 -9.34 -1.56 17.00
CA VAL A 96 -9.03 -2.23 15.73
C VAL A 96 -10.25 -2.25 14.80
N VAL A 97 -11.42 -2.67 15.31
CA VAL A 97 -12.65 -2.70 14.52
C VAL A 97 -13.13 -1.29 14.17
N LYS A 98 -13.07 -0.38 15.14
CA LYS A 98 -13.46 1.02 14.93
C LYS A 98 -12.58 1.69 13.86
N LEU A 99 -11.27 1.50 13.93
CA LEU A 99 -10.35 2.07 12.95
C LEU A 99 -10.58 1.46 11.56
N PHE A 100 -10.79 0.16 11.47
CA PHE A 100 -11.06 -0.49 10.18
C PHE A 100 -12.18 0.23 9.42
N PHE A 101 -13.26 0.62 10.08
CA PHE A 101 -14.38 1.34 9.44
C PHE A 101 -14.19 2.86 9.39
N LYS A 102 -13.37 3.44 10.26
CA LYS A 102 -13.14 4.90 10.35
C LYS A 102 -11.86 5.37 9.67
N ASN A 103 -11.03 4.48 9.16
CA ASN A 103 -9.73 4.83 8.59
C ASN A 103 -9.85 5.90 7.49
N THR A 104 -10.75 5.72 6.53
CA THR A 104 -10.96 6.68 5.43
C THR A 104 -11.41 8.07 5.92
N PRO A 105 -12.43 8.22 6.80
CA PRO A 105 -12.77 9.54 7.33
C PRO A 105 -11.67 10.16 8.20
N LEU A 106 -10.93 9.38 9.00
CA LEU A 106 -9.81 9.89 9.80
C LEU A 106 -8.66 10.36 8.90
N TYR A 107 -8.30 9.57 7.90
CA TYR A 107 -7.34 9.99 6.87
C TYR A 107 -7.78 11.28 6.19
N SER A 108 -9.04 11.40 5.79
CA SER A 108 -9.56 12.59 5.13
C SER A 108 -9.54 13.82 6.04
N GLN A 109 -9.68 13.64 7.35
CA GLN A 109 -9.55 14.70 8.34
C GLN A 109 -8.08 15.14 8.48
N ALA A 110 -7.16 14.19 8.66
CA ALA A 110 -5.73 14.44 8.73
C ALA A 110 -5.20 15.14 7.45
N ALA A 111 -5.62 14.64 6.28
CA ALA A 111 -5.25 15.21 4.99
C ALA A 111 -5.58 16.71 4.89
N ARG A 112 -6.76 17.12 5.39
CA ARG A 112 -7.15 18.55 5.40
C ARG A 112 -6.29 19.41 6.33
N SER A 113 -5.77 18.83 7.40
CA SER A 113 -4.90 19.54 8.34
C SER A 113 -3.49 19.68 7.78
N VAL A 114 -2.91 18.58 7.28
CA VAL A 114 -1.51 18.56 6.80
C VAL A 114 -1.31 19.33 5.49
N GLU A 115 -2.34 19.49 4.65
CA GLU A 115 -2.25 20.32 3.44
C GLU A 115 -1.95 21.79 3.72
N LYS A 116 -2.30 22.26 4.91
CA LYS A 116 -2.08 23.67 5.29
C LYS A 116 -0.67 23.92 5.84
N GLU A 117 -0.04 22.91 6.38
CA GLU A 117 1.18 23.09 7.18
C GLU A 117 2.46 22.63 6.47
N ASP A 118 2.36 21.75 5.49
CA ASP A 118 3.49 21.22 4.67
C ASP A 118 4.75 20.78 5.46
N VAL A 119 4.53 20.35 6.72
CA VAL A 119 5.62 20.10 7.68
C VAL A 119 6.33 18.78 7.41
N PHE A 120 5.58 17.71 7.07
CA PHE A 120 6.12 16.36 7.00
C PHE A 120 6.64 15.93 5.62
N ALA A 121 6.34 16.69 4.55
CA ALA A 121 6.79 16.38 3.21
C ALA A 121 7.29 17.61 2.42
N PRO A 122 8.18 18.45 2.99
CA PRO A 122 8.70 19.64 2.32
C PRO A 122 9.52 19.31 1.07
N ASP A 123 10.06 18.10 1.01
CA ASP A 123 10.84 17.55 -0.10
C ASP A 123 9.97 17.04 -1.29
N LEU A 124 8.66 16.91 -1.09
CA LEU A 124 7.73 16.43 -2.11
C LEU A 124 6.97 17.62 -2.72
N GLN A 125 7.59 18.32 -3.64
CA GLN A 125 6.94 19.43 -4.34
C GLN A 125 6.20 18.92 -5.58
N PRO A 126 4.95 19.40 -5.84
CA PRO A 126 4.19 19.01 -7.02
C PRO A 126 4.89 19.48 -8.30
N ASP A 127 5.08 18.59 -9.23
CA ASP A 127 5.60 18.91 -10.56
C ASP A 127 4.51 19.46 -11.50
N GLU A 128 4.86 19.71 -12.75
CA GLU A 128 3.91 20.23 -13.73
C GLU A 128 2.81 19.22 -14.11
N LEU A 129 3.14 17.90 -14.10
CA LEU A 129 2.16 16.85 -14.36
C LEU A 129 1.19 16.68 -13.20
N ASP A 130 1.69 16.82 -11.95
CA ASP A 130 0.82 16.83 -10.77
C ASP A 130 -0.23 17.93 -10.91
N ARG A 131 0.20 19.17 -11.09
CA ARG A 131 -0.70 20.33 -11.20
C ARG A 131 -1.68 20.24 -12.36
N LYS A 132 -1.25 19.71 -13.51
CA LYS A 132 -2.09 19.65 -14.73
C LYS A 132 -3.03 18.45 -14.73
N ILE A 133 -2.60 17.30 -14.19
CA ILE A 133 -3.28 16.01 -14.37
C ILE A 133 -3.56 15.33 -13.03
N PHE A 134 -2.52 14.98 -12.25
CA PHE A 134 -2.65 14.05 -11.13
C PHE A 134 -3.37 14.63 -9.92
N ASP A 135 -3.31 15.95 -9.70
CA ASP A 135 -4.09 16.60 -8.64
C ASP A 135 -5.60 16.61 -8.92
N LYS A 136 -6.00 16.34 -10.18
CA LYS A 136 -7.40 16.23 -10.58
C LYS A 136 -7.91 14.80 -10.36
N VAL A 137 -7.98 14.40 -9.09
CA VAL A 137 -8.32 13.01 -8.69
C VAL A 137 -9.66 12.52 -9.21
N GLN A 138 -10.64 13.42 -9.41
CA GLN A 138 -11.94 13.06 -9.99
C GLN A 138 -11.81 12.58 -11.45
N LEU A 139 -10.87 13.14 -12.21
CA LEU A 139 -10.58 12.67 -13.56
C LEU A 139 -9.90 11.30 -13.53
N GLY A 140 -9.03 11.05 -12.52
CA GLY A 140 -8.42 9.75 -12.30
C GLY A 140 -9.44 8.65 -12.01
N LEU A 141 -10.37 8.92 -11.10
CA LEU A 141 -11.49 8.02 -10.80
C LEU A 141 -12.35 7.72 -12.03
N ALA A 142 -12.65 8.76 -12.83
CA ALA A 142 -13.40 8.58 -14.07
C ALA A 142 -12.61 7.76 -15.12
N ALA A 143 -11.31 8.00 -15.26
CA ALA A 143 -10.43 7.24 -16.14
C ALA A 143 -10.33 5.77 -15.72
N SER A 144 -10.21 5.48 -14.41
CA SER A 144 -10.27 4.11 -13.87
C SER A 144 -11.59 3.42 -14.22
N LEU A 145 -12.73 4.09 -14.04
CA LEU A 145 -14.03 3.53 -14.43
C LEU A 145 -14.10 3.21 -15.92
N VAL A 146 -13.62 4.12 -16.80
CA VAL A 146 -13.58 3.89 -18.25
C VAL A 146 -12.67 2.70 -18.59
N ALA A 147 -11.52 2.56 -17.91
CA ALA A 147 -10.64 1.42 -18.09
C ALA A 147 -11.33 0.10 -17.73
N HIS A 148 -12.09 0.06 -16.64
CA HIS A 148 -12.87 -1.12 -16.23
C HIS A 148 -14.01 -1.45 -17.22
N ILE A 149 -14.70 -0.44 -17.75
CA ILE A 149 -15.70 -0.63 -18.82
C ILE A 149 -15.03 -1.25 -20.05
N SER A 150 -13.88 -0.72 -20.45
CA SER A 150 -13.12 -1.19 -21.62
C SER A 150 -12.61 -2.63 -21.42
N ALA A 151 -12.01 -2.93 -20.28
CA ALA A 151 -11.53 -4.27 -19.94
C ALA A 151 -12.65 -5.32 -19.95
N ASN A 152 -13.83 -4.98 -19.40
CA ASN A 152 -15.00 -5.85 -19.45
C ASN A 152 -15.50 -6.06 -20.88
N ARG A 153 -15.50 -5.05 -21.72
CA ARG A 153 -15.84 -5.18 -23.14
C ARG A 153 -14.89 -6.13 -23.88
N VAL A 154 -13.59 -5.97 -23.69
CA VAL A 154 -12.57 -6.86 -24.26
C VAL A 154 -12.76 -8.30 -23.76
N ALA A 155 -13.13 -8.50 -22.47
CA ALA A 155 -13.42 -9.81 -21.89
C ALA A 155 -14.77 -10.42 -22.38
N GLY A 156 -15.49 -9.77 -23.27
CA GLY A 156 -16.80 -10.21 -23.80
C GLY A 156 -17.96 -9.99 -22.82
N ASN A 157 -17.80 -9.11 -21.85
CA ASN A 157 -18.85 -8.68 -20.92
C ASN A 157 -19.55 -7.41 -21.44
N PRO A 158 -20.83 -7.17 -21.10
CA PRO A 158 -21.46 -5.87 -21.34
C PRO A 158 -20.80 -4.78 -20.49
N GLY A 159 -20.77 -3.54 -21.01
CA GLY A 159 -20.06 -2.41 -20.38
C GLY A 159 -20.46 -2.11 -18.93
N TYR A 160 -21.74 -2.34 -18.55
CA TYR A 160 -22.19 -2.13 -17.16
C TYR A 160 -21.49 -3.02 -16.13
N MET A 161 -20.93 -4.17 -16.55
CA MET A 161 -20.09 -4.99 -15.68
C MET A 161 -18.77 -4.27 -15.30
N GLY A 162 -18.38 -3.23 -16.05
CA GLY A 162 -17.28 -2.35 -15.71
C GLY A 162 -17.50 -1.60 -14.40
N ALA A 163 -18.72 -1.14 -14.13
CA ALA A 163 -19.03 -0.52 -12.84
C ALA A 163 -18.90 -1.51 -11.66
N ILE A 164 -19.29 -2.78 -11.87
CA ILE A 164 -19.13 -3.82 -10.83
C ILE A 164 -17.64 -4.08 -10.58
N SER A 165 -16.83 -4.26 -11.65
CA SER A 165 -15.41 -4.48 -11.48
C SER A 165 -14.69 -3.29 -10.86
N TRP A 166 -15.11 -2.06 -11.16
CA TRP A 166 -14.58 -0.85 -10.56
C TRP A 166 -14.91 -0.76 -9.05
N VAL A 167 -16.14 -1.08 -8.65
CA VAL A 167 -16.50 -1.17 -7.23
C VAL A 167 -15.69 -2.23 -6.50
N VAL A 168 -15.48 -3.40 -7.13
CA VAL A 168 -14.64 -4.47 -6.55
C VAL A 168 -13.19 -3.99 -6.39
N GLU A 169 -12.61 -3.34 -7.40
CA GLU A 169 -11.27 -2.72 -7.32
C GLU A 169 -11.14 -1.80 -6.11
N LYS A 170 -12.05 -0.81 -5.98
CA LYS A 170 -12.01 0.15 -4.86
C LYS A 170 -12.22 -0.52 -3.51
N THR A 171 -13.06 -1.55 -3.46
CA THR A 171 -13.26 -2.35 -2.25
C THR A 171 -11.96 -3.06 -1.85
N VAL A 172 -11.31 -3.77 -2.77
CA VAL A 172 -10.03 -4.46 -2.50
C VAL A 172 -8.96 -3.47 -2.02
N TYR A 173 -8.82 -2.34 -2.70
CA TYR A 173 -7.85 -1.29 -2.36
C TYR A 173 -8.08 -0.71 -0.96
N ILE A 174 -9.30 -0.26 -0.67
CA ILE A 174 -9.66 0.35 0.63
C ILE A 174 -9.53 -0.66 1.77
N PHE A 175 -10.01 -1.90 1.57
CA PHE A 175 -9.91 -2.95 2.58
C PHE A 175 -8.46 -3.32 2.89
N GLY A 176 -7.59 -3.39 1.86
CA GLY A 176 -6.17 -3.62 2.06
C GLY A 176 -5.54 -2.57 2.98
N GLY A 177 -5.72 -1.29 2.69
CA GLY A 177 -5.22 -0.20 3.54
C GLY A 177 -5.83 -0.19 4.94
N ASN A 178 -7.13 -0.48 5.07
CA ASN A 178 -7.79 -0.55 6.37
C ASN A 178 -7.27 -1.71 7.24
N ILE A 179 -6.95 -2.86 6.64
CA ILE A 179 -6.33 -4.00 7.34
C ILE A 179 -4.94 -3.62 7.86
N VAL A 180 -4.12 -2.98 7.03
CA VAL A 180 -2.77 -2.54 7.42
C VAL A 180 -2.85 -1.60 8.63
N ASN A 181 -3.63 -0.53 8.54
CA ASN A 181 -3.70 0.48 9.58
C ASN A 181 -4.40 -0.01 10.86
N SER A 182 -5.31 -0.98 10.78
CA SER A 182 -6.04 -1.48 11.94
C SER A 182 -5.35 -2.68 12.60
N ILE A 183 -5.13 -3.76 11.85
CA ILE A 183 -4.56 -5.00 12.40
C ILE A 183 -3.03 -4.86 12.53
N GLY A 184 -2.39 -4.16 11.59
CA GLY A 184 -0.95 -3.91 11.64
C GLY A 184 -0.50 -3.05 12.83
N HIS A 185 -1.42 -2.31 13.47
CA HIS A 185 -1.18 -1.49 14.67
C HIS A 185 -1.96 -2.00 15.90
N ALA A 186 -2.29 -3.29 15.94
CA ALA A 186 -3.07 -3.88 17.02
C ALA A 186 -2.21 -4.51 18.14
N GLY A 187 -0.95 -4.16 18.23
CA GLY A 187 -0.04 -4.57 19.29
C GLY A 187 0.41 -6.04 19.24
N ALA A 188 0.79 -6.59 20.39
CA ALA A 188 1.40 -7.92 20.48
C ALA A 188 0.46 -9.07 20.04
N HIS A 189 -0.85 -8.89 20.17
CA HIS A 189 -1.84 -9.94 19.87
C HIS A 189 -2.97 -9.41 18.98
N PRO A 190 -2.69 -9.08 17.68
CA PRO A 190 -3.63 -8.36 16.80
C PRO A 190 -4.96 -9.07 16.59
N PHE A 191 -4.97 -10.40 16.47
CA PHE A 191 -6.21 -11.15 16.28
C PHE A 191 -7.01 -11.30 17.57
N ASN A 192 -6.35 -11.35 18.73
CA ASN A 192 -7.01 -11.34 20.03
C ASN A 192 -7.71 -10.00 20.27
N ALA A 193 -7.07 -8.88 19.87
CA ALA A 193 -7.65 -7.55 19.97
C ALA A 193 -8.96 -7.38 19.17
N LEU A 194 -9.14 -8.10 18.07
CA LEU A 194 -10.40 -8.14 17.32
C LEU A 194 -11.54 -8.74 18.14
N VAL A 195 -11.24 -9.76 18.96
CA VAL A 195 -12.24 -10.52 19.73
C VAL A 195 -12.53 -9.87 21.07
N THR A 196 -11.49 -9.54 21.83
CA THR A 196 -11.63 -8.98 23.18
C THR A 196 -11.91 -7.49 23.20
N GLY A 197 -11.50 -6.79 22.13
CA GLY A 197 -11.55 -5.33 22.03
C GLY A 197 -10.41 -4.64 22.80
N GLU A 198 -9.46 -5.40 23.35
CA GLU A 198 -8.32 -4.88 24.12
C GLU A 198 -7.04 -4.99 23.31
N ILE A 199 -6.32 -3.88 23.16
CA ILE A 199 -5.05 -3.80 22.46
C ILE A 199 -3.95 -3.82 23.54
N SER A 200 -3.04 -4.80 23.43
CA SER A 200 -1.88 -4.92 24.30
C SER A 200 -0.63 -4.43 23.57
N PRO A 201 0.15 -3.51 24.16
CA PRO A 201 1.39 -3.06 23.52
C PRO A 201 2.40 -4.21 23.41
N GLN A 202 3.40 -4.03 22.57
CA GLN A 202 4.60 -4.85 22.54
C GLN A 202 5.40 -4.66 23.85
N PRO A 203 6.37 -5.54 24.15
CA PRO A 203 7.22 -5.38 25.36
C PRO A 203 7.98 -4.05 25.43
N ASP A 204 8.25 -3.42 24.30
CA ASP A 204 8.88 -2.10 24.17
C ASP A 204 7.89 -0.92 24.25
N GLY A 205 6.61 -1.20 24.44
CA GLY A 205 5.55 -0.20 24.54
C GLY A 205 4.93 0.22 23.19
N THR A 206 5.44 -0.25 22.06
CA THR A 206 4.89 0.05 20.73
C THR A 206 3.64 -0.79 20.43
N PHE A 207 2.88 -0.41 19.40
CA PHE A 207 1.67 -1.11 18.98
C PHE A 207 1.78 -1.73 17.57
N GLY A 208 2.90 -1.54 16.89
CA GLY A 208 3.16 -2.21 15.63
C GLY A 208 3.10 -3.73 15.77
N ALA A 209 2.50 -4.42 14.83
CA ALA A 209 2.40 -5.88 14.78
C ALA A 209 3.06 -6.44 13.53
N ASP A 210 3.71 -7.60 13.66
CA ASP A 210 4.23 -8.36 12.53
C ASP A 210 3.36 -9.59 12.32
N SER A 211 2.59 -9.60 11.23
CA SER A 211 1.64 -10.66 10.90
C SER A 211 1.87 -11.22 9.51
N LYS A 212 2.27 -12.49 9.45
CA LYS A 212 2.45 -13.22 8.16
C LYS A 212 1.16 -13.24 7.32
N LEU A 213 -0.01 -13.41 7.98
CA LEU A 213 -1.29 -13.43 7.27
C LEU A 213 -1.61 -12.06 6.68
N VAL A 214 -1.45 -10.99 7.46
CA VAL A 214 -1.65 -9.62 6.97
C VAL A 214 -0.65 -9.32 5.86
N SER A 215 0.63 -9.68 6.04
CA SER A 215 1.67 -9.48 5.04
C SER A 215 1.34 -10.18 3.71
N LEU A 216 0.84 -11.42 3.75
CA LEU A 216 0.40 -12.15 2.55
C LEU A 216 -0.79 -11.46 1.85
N LEU A 217 -1.78 -10.99 2.62
CA LEU A 217 -2.98 -10.34 2.08
C LEU A 217 -2.71 -8.92 1.56
N THR A 218 -1.65 -8.29 2.05
CA THR A 218 -1.31 -6.89 1.78
C THR A 218 0.04 -6.70 1.10
N LEU A 219 0.52 -7.74 0.41
CA LEU A 219 1.74 -7.72 -0.41
C LEU A 219 3.01 -7.29 0.35
N GLY A 220 3.08 -7.58 1.66
CA GLY A 220 4.24 -7.28 2.50
C GLY A 220 4.02 -6.17 3.54
N GLU A 221 2.85 -5.50 3.55
CA GLU A 221 2.56 -4.43 4.49
C GLU A 221 2.19 -4.90 5.92
N GLY A 222 2.18 -6.20 6.18
CA GLY A 222 1.75 -6.76 7.47
C GLY A 222 2.83 -6.80 8.56
N ASN A 223 4.04 -6.32 8.27
CA ASN A 223 5.16 -6.28 9.22
C ASN A 223 5.37 -4.84 9.72
N GLN A 224 4.35 -4.28 10.38
CA GLN A 224 4.33 -2.86 10.73
C GLN A 224 5.31 -2.52 11.85
N ARG A 225 5.57 -3.43 12.80
CA ARG A 225 6.59 -3.21 13.83
C ARG A 225 7.96 -3.02 13.20
N TYR A 226 8.41 -4.00 12.39
CA TYR A 226 9.70 -3.92 11.71
C TYR A 226 9.78 -2.69 10.80
N HIS A 227 8.69 -2.37 10.09
CA HIS A 227 8.63 -1.23 9.20
C HIS A 227 8.81 0.10 9.95
N HIS A 228 8.19 0.29 11.11
CA HIS A 228 8.36 1.50 11.93
C HIS A 228 9.77 1.64 12.49
N GLU A 229 10.42 0.53 12.82
CA GLU A 229 11.83 0.52 13.26
C GLU A 229 12.78 0.81 12.08
N HIS A 230 12.42 0.40 10.85
CA HIS A 230 13.28 0.48 9.65
C HIS A 230 12.53 1.03 8.43
N PRO A 231 12.00 2.26 8.46
CA PRO A 231 11.13 2.77 7.41
C PRO A 231 11.80 2.88 6.04
N GLY A 232 13.11 3.15 5.99
CA GLY A 232 13.89 3.21 4.75
C GLY A 232 14.32 1.86 4.20
N SER A 233 13.92 0.74 4.82
CA SER A 233 14.26 -0.59 4.33
C SER A 233 13.51 -0.94 3.04
N LEU A 234 14.19 -1.66 2.14
CA LEU A 234 13.56 -2.24 0.95
C LEU A 234 12.48 -3.25 1.32
N TYR A 235 12.72 -4.03 2.38
CA TYR A 235 11.79 -5.00 2.94
C TYR A 235 11.18 -4.47 4.24
N PHE A 236 9.90 -4.71 4.44
CA PHE A 236 9.19 -4.38 5.69
C PHE A 236 9.20 -5.52 6.71
N GLY A 237 10.05 -6.50 6.52
CA GLY A 237 10.27 -7.59 7.45
C GLY A 237 11.71 -8.07 7.36
N GLU A 238 12.21 -8.62 8.45
CA GLU A 238 13.54 -9.19 8.49
C GLU A 238 13.68 -10.34 7.46
N ILE A 239 14.65 -10.22 6.58
CA ILE A 239 14.99 -11.23 5.57
C ILE A 239 16.35 -11.81 5.93
N PRO A 240 16.42 -13.04 6.46
CA PRO A 240 17.69 -13.69 6.77
C PRO A 240 18.57 -13.80 5.53
N GLU A 241 19.88 -13.68 5.74
CA GLU A 241 20.88 -13.88 4.69
C GLU A 241 20.70 -15.24 4.01
N GLY A 242 20.95 -15.32 2.71
CA GLY A 242 20.77 -16.54 1.92
C GLY A 242 19.32 -16.91 1.61
N THR A 243 18.33 -16.12 2.04
CA THR A 243 16.92 -16.37 1.71
C THR A 243 16.68 -16.24 0.21
N GLY A 244 16.23 -17.34 -0.44
CA GLY A 244 15.90 -17.34 -1.88
C GLY A 244 14.67 -16.51 -2.24
N LEU A 245 14.56 -16.07 -3.50
CA LEU A 245 13.48 -15.20 -3.98
C LEU A 245 12.06 -15.68 -3.64
N PRO A 246 11.68 -16.97 -3.77
CA PRO A 246 10.33 -17.41 -3.42
C PRO A 246 10.01 -17.21 -1.94
N ALA A 247 10.98 -17.45 -1.05
CA ALA A 247 10.79 -17.27 0.38
C ALA A 247 10.74 -15.79 0.77
N ARG A 248 11.52 -14.93 0.10
CA ARG A 248 11.45 -13.47 0.23
C ARG A 248 10.05 -12.96 -0.18
N ALA A 249 9.57 -13.40 -1.35
CA ALA A 249 8.23 -13.02 -1.84
C ALA A 249 7.09 -13.48 -0.92
N ALA A 250 7.23 -14.63 -0.28
CA ALA A 250 6.26 -15.12 0.70
C ALA A 250 6.25 -14.29 2.00
N LYS A 251 7.37 -13.66 2.36
CA LYS A 251 7.47 -12.77 3.52
C LYS A 251 7.05 -11.35 3.19
N ASP A 252 7.55 -10.81 2.08
CA ASP A 252 7.29 -9.45 1.61
C ASP A 252 7.37 -9.41 0.07
N PHE A 253 6.20 -9.49 -0.55
CA PHE A 253 6.10 -9.47 -2.01
C PHE A 253 6.50 -8.11 -2.57
N GLY A 254 6.09 -6.99 -1.94
CA GLY A 254 6.43 -5.64 -2.36
C GLY A 254 7.92 -5.37 -2.34
N GLY A 255 8.62 -5.75 -1.25
CA GLY A 255 10.07 -5.66 -1.14
C GLY A 255 10.80 -6.54 -2.17
N THR A 256 10.29 -7.75 -2.42
CA THR A 256 10.87 -8.63 -3.45
C THR A 256 10.67 -8.05 -4.86
N ALA A 257 9.51 -7.47 -5.16
CA ALA A 257 9.29 -6.79 -6.43
C ALA A 257 10.23 -5.58 -6.60
N ALA A 258 10.44 -4.79 -5.54
CA ALA A 258 11.40 -3.70 -5.54
C ALA A 258 12.84 -4.17 -5.80
N LEU A 259 13.28 -5.25 -5.15
CA LEU A 259 14.58 -5.87 -5.41
C LEU A 259 14.73 -6.28 -6.89
N LEU A 260 13.70 -6.87 -7.47
CA LEU A 260 13.74 -7.26 -8.89
C LEU A 260 13.83 -6.04 -9.81
N LEU A 261 13.11 -4.94 -9.51
CA LEU A 261 13.23 -3.70 -10.27
C LEU A 261 14.65 -3.12 -10.20
N VAL A 262 15.29 -3.16 -9.03
CA VAL A 262 16.69 -2.74 -8.87
C VAL A 262 17.63 -3.63 -9.71
N ARG A 263 17.50 -4.95 -9.64
CA ARG A 263 18.30 -5.90 -10.43
C ARG A 263 18.12 -5.74 -11.95
N MET A 264 16.94 -5.29 -12.38
CA MET A 264 16.62 -5.01 -13.79
C MET A 264 17.01 -3.59 -14.22
N HIS A 265 17.67 -2.81 -13.36
CA HIS A 265 17.97 -1.39 -13.58
C HIS A 265 16.74 -0.51 -13.87
N LEU A 266 15.59 -0.91 -13.35
CA LEU A 266 14.33 -0.17 -13.40
C LEU A 266 14.06 0.63 -12.11
N ALA A 267 14.96 0.49 -11.14
CA ALA A 267 15.01 1.29 -9.93
C ALA A 267 16.46 1.45 -9.45
N GLU A 268 16.73 2.54 -8.74
CA GLU A 268 17.98 2.82 -8.08
C GLU A 268 17.82 2.60 -6.57
N PRO A 269 18.70 1.84 -5.88
CA PRO A 269 18.63 1.70 -4.42
C PRO A 269 18.89 3.04 -3.75
N ALA A 270 18.37 3.21 -2.52
CA ALA A 270 18.73 4.38 -1.71
C ALA A 270 20.25 4.44 -1.53
N THR A 271 20.78 5.65 -1.54
CA THR A 271 22.21 5.91 -1.28
C THR A 271 22.59 5.60 0.18
N VAL A 272 21.61 5.60 1.09
CA VAL A 272 21.76 5.21 2.49
C VAL A 272 21.26 3.77 2.61
N LEU A 273 22.19 2.83 2.69
CA LEU A 273 21.88 1.43 3.01
C LEU A 273 21.36 1.37 4.46
N PRO A 274 20.36 0.50 4.76
CA PRO A 274 19.98 0.22 6.13
C PRO A 274 21.21 -0.15 6.97
N GLU A 275 21.29 0.30 8.21
CA GLU A 275 22.39 0.01 9.13
C GLU A 275 22.69 -1.50 9.31
N THR A 276 21.73 -2.35 8.92
CA THR A 276 21.83 -3.82 8.98
C THR A 276 22.49 -4.47 7.76
N MET A 277 22.81 -3.70 6.71
CA MET A 277 23.40 -4.24 5.49
C MET A 277 24.73 -3.54 5.22
N SER A 278 25.84 -4.28 5.28
CA SER A 278 27.14 -3.71 4.88
C SER A 278 27.13 -3.36 3.38
N PRO A 279 27.91 -2.37 2.94
CA PRO A 279 28.04 -2.03 1.51
C PRO A 279 28.40 -3.24 0.63
N GLU A 280 29.20 -4.16 1.15
CA GLU A 280 29.61 -5.39 0.47
C GLU A 280 28.45 -6.38 0.34
N THR A 281 27.65 -6.56 1.41
CA THR A 281 26.47 -7.43 1.41
C THR A 281 25.39 -6.88 0.48
N ALA A 282 25.18 -5.56 0.47
CA ALA A 282 24.26 -4.90 -0.45
C ALA A 282 24.68 -5.05 -1.92
N SER A 283 25.96 -4.86 -2.23
CA SER A 283 26.49 -5.05 -3.58
C SER A 283 26.34 -6.49 -4.05
N ALA A 284 26.61 -7.46 -3.18
CA ALA A 284 26.43 -8.89 -3.47
C ALA A 284 24.96 -9.27 -3.67
N GLU A 285 24.05 -8.78 -2.80
CA GLU A 285 22.61 -9.06 -2.92
C GLU A 285 21.95 -8.36 -4.11
N LEU A 286 22.39 -7.15 -4.44
CA LEU A 286 21.93 -6.38 -5.60
C LEU A 286 22.51 -6.88 -6.91
N GLY A 287 23.51 -7.80 -6.88
CA GLY A 287 24.17 -8.30 -8.08
C GLY A 287 25.01 -7.22 -8.78
N MET A 288 25.38 -6.16 -8.06
CA MET A 288 26.28 -5.13 -8.57
C MET A 288 27.72 -5.65 -8.43
N ALA A 289 28.43 -5.78 -9.55
CA ALA A 289 29.86 -6.06 -9.50
C ALA A 289 30.56 -4.91 -8.76
N SER A 290 31.45 -5.25 -7.84
CA SER A 290 32.32 -4.28 -7.19
C SER A 290 33.10 -3.52 -8.28
N VAL A 291 32.86 -2.21 -8.36
CA VAL A 291 33.64 -1.29 -9.19
C VAL A 291 34.97 -0.99 -8.47
#